data_22904de3754076b5a285f29e00b9de59
#
_entry.id   22904de3754076b5a285f29e00b9de59
#
_cell.length_a   1.000
_cell.length_b   1.000
_cell.length_c   1.000
_cell.angle_alpha   90.00
_cell.angle_beta   90.00
_cell.angle_gamma   90.00
#
_symmetry.space_group_name_H-M   'P 1'
#
loop_
_entity.id
_entity.type
_entity.pdbx_description
1 polymer ?
#
loop_
_entity_poly.entity_id
_entity_poly.type
_entity_poly.pdbx_seq_one_letter_code
_entity_poly.pdbx_strand_id
1 'polypeptide(L)'
;NIEKIGELLPGCVTGTADRDGKMRKTVNMELLRQLLTEEETEEEETYSFTWVGKRAPMEEAACPARHILAPRRDLSLDWEKTGNFYIEGDNLEVLKILQRDYQGKIKMIYIDPPYNTGHDFVYRDSFAMDSGRYRDLAGREGETVPADGRYHSHWCSMMYSRLAAARRLLTEDGILFM
;
A
#
# COMPACT_ATOMS: atom_id res chain seq x y z
N ASN A 1 23.81 13.25 1.55
CA ASN A 1 23.77 12.34 0.38
C ASN A 1 23.28 13.06 -0.90
N ILE A 2 22.23 13.91 -0.83
CA ILE A 2 21.72 14.66 -2.00
C ILE A 2 22.78 15.61 -2.57
N GLU A 3 23.57 16.24 -1.73
CA GLU A 3 24.66 17.13 -2.17
C GLU A 3 25.70 16.36 -2.96
N LYS A 4 26.13 15.19 -2.49
CA LYS A 4 27.06 14.33 -3.21
C LYS A 4 26.54 13.85 -4.57
N ILE A 5 25.24 13.54 -4.63
CA ILE A 5 24.58 13.21 -5.92
C ILE A 5 24.59 14.43 -6.84
N GLY A 6 24.33 15.64 -6.31
CA GLY A 6 24.36 16.87 -7.08
C GLY A 6 25.76 17.26 -7.59
N GLU A 7 26.83 16.87 -6.89
CA GLU A 7 28.19 17.05 -7.34
C GLU A 7 28.59 16.11 -8.48
N LEU A 8 28.13 14.84 -8.38
CA LEU A 8 28.45 13.82 -9.38
C LEU A 8 27.51 13.89 -10.61
N LEU A 9 26.24 14.15 -10.38
CA LEU A 9 25.18 14.14 -11.40
C LEU A 9 24.26 15.38 -11.24
N PRO A 10 24.75 16.57 -11.58
CA PRO A 10 24.03 17.83 -11.30
C PRO A 10 22.65 17.90 -11.96
N GLY A 11 22.45 17.25 -13.10
CA GLY A 11 21.14 17.17 -13.78
C GLY A 11 20.07 16.41 -13.00
N CYS A 12 20.46 15.54 -12.07
CA CYS A 12 19.53 14.76 -11.28
C CYS A 12 18.95 15.49 -10.05
N VAL A 13 19.50 16.65 -9.70
CA VAL A 13 19.06 17.41 -8.52
C VAL A 13 18.30 18.65 -8.95
N THR A 14 17.03 18.71 -8.54
CA THR A 14 16.17 19.86 -8.79
C THR A 14 15.82 20.56 -7.47
N GLY A 15 15.64 21.88 -7.52
CA GLY A 15 15.15 22.65 -6.38
C GLY A 15 13.64 22.76 -6.44
N THR A 16 12.94 22.31 -5.39
CA THR A 16 11.50 22.55 -5.20
C THR A 16 11.31 23.41 -3.95
N ALA A 17 10.41 24.39 -4.02
CA ALA A 17 10.04 25.17 -2.85
C ALA A 17 9.10 24.34 -1.97
N ASP A 18 9.35 24.28 -0.65
CA ASP A 18 8.40 23.70 0.29
C ASP A 18 7.28 24.70 0.64
N ARG A 19 6.33 24.28 1.51
CA ARG A 19 5.18 25.10 1.93
C ARG A 19 5.57 26.44 2.58
N ASP A 20 6.77 26.52 3.12
CA ASP A 20 7.30 27.72 3.78
C ASP A 20 8.14 28.58 2.83
N GLY A 21 8.13 28.27 1.53
CA GLY A 21 8.91 28.96 0.49
C GLY A 21 10.41 28.65 0.53
N LYS A 22 10.83 27.67 1.35
CA LYS A 22 12.24 27.29 1.44
C LYS A 22 12.59 26.29 0.35
N MET A 23 13.61 26.61 -0.44
CA MET A 23 14.10 25.72 -1.49
C MET A 23 14.68 24.43 -0.89
N ARG A 24 14.12 23.30 -1.26
CA ARG A 24 14.67 21.97 -0.97
C ARG A 24 15.22 21.34 -2.23
N LYS A 25 16.39 20.75 -2.10
CA LYS A 25 16.97 19.93 -3.15
C LYS A 25 16.29 18.58 -3.16
N THR A 26 15.74 18.17 -4.30
CA THR A 26 15.15 16.87 -4.53
C THR A 26 15.89 16.15 -5.64
N VAL A 27 15.98 14.82 -5.54
CA VAL A 27 16.62 13.99 -6.56
C VAL A 27 15.55 13.45 -7.50
N ASN A 28 15.70 13.68 -8.78
CA ASN A 28 14.94 13.00 -9.82
C ASN A 28 15.46 11.57 -9.93
N MET A 29 14.74 10.62 -9.29
CA MET A 29 15.16 9.23 -9.22
C MET A 29 15.10 8.52 -10.57
N GLU A 30 14.24 8.96 -11.47
CA GLU A 30 14.11 8.39 -12.81
C GLU A 30 15.30 8.77 -13.68
N LEU A 31 15.65 10.06 -13.69
CA LEU A 31 16.82 10.53 -14.38
C LEU A 31 18.13 9.98 -13.79
N LEU A 32 18.20 9.87 -12.46
CA LEU A 32 19.35 9.25 -11.80
C LEU A 32 19.52 7.78 -12.23
N ARG A 33 18.42 7.04 -12.32
CA ARG A 33 18.42 5.65 -12.77
C ARG A 33 18.91 5.53 -14.21
N GLN A 34 18.41 6.38 -15.11
CA GLN A 34 18.84 6.43 -16.52
C GLN A 34 20.34 6.70 -16.66
N LEU A 35 20.88 7.63 -15.84
CA LEU A 35 22.31 7.99 -15.91
C LEU A 35 23.24 6.96 -15.24
N LEU A 36 22.72 6.09 -14.36
CA LEU A 36 23.50 5.04 -13.72
C LEU A 36 23.50 3.72 -14.52
N THR A 37 22.60 3.56 -15.47
CA THR A 37 22.58 2.40 -16.39
C THR A 37 23.41 2.76 -17.62
N GLU A 38 24.65 2.25 -17.72
CA GLU A 38 25.52 2.40 -18.90
C GLU A 38 25.06 1.55 -20.10
N GLU A 39 24.13 0.66 -19.92
CA GLU A 39 23.52 -0.11 -21.00
C GLU A 39 22.20 0.53 -21.39
N GLU A 40 22.01 0.81 -22.68
CA GLU A 40 20.70 1.01 -23.28
C GLU A 40 19.88 -0.26 -23.03
N THR A 41 19.29 -0.35 -21.83
CA THR A 41 18.19 -1.27 -21.65
C THR A 41 17.11 -0.75 -22.58
N GLU A 42 16.80 -1.52 -23.63
CA GLU A 42 15.50 -1.41 -24.28
C GLU A 42 14.50 -1.29 -23.13
N GLU A 43 13.88 -0.12 -22.96
CA GLU A 43 12.81 0.06 -22.00
C GLU A 43 11.75 -0.95 -22.46
N GLU A 44 11.73 -2.11 -21.80
CA GLU A 44 10.57 -2.97 -21.91
C GLU A 44 9.40 -2.08 -21.50
N GLU A 45 8.51 -1.79 -22.43
CA GLU A 45 7.27 -1.08 -22.16
C GLU A 45 6.51 -1.83 -21.05
N THR A 46 6.80 -1.48 -19.80
CA THR A 46 6.22 -2.14 -18.66
C THR A 46 4.96 -1.38 -18.24
N TYR A 47 3.83 -2.06 -18.28
CA TYR A 47 2.61 -1.52 -17.72
C TYR A 47 2.73 -1.37 -16.21
N SER A 48 2.63 -0.15 -15.72
CA SER A 48 2.66 0.15 -14.29
C SER A 48 1.30 0.64 -13.81
N PHE A 49 0.67 -0.11 -12.92
CA PHE A 49 -0.54 0.33 -12.24
C PHE A 49 -0.19 1.22 -11.05
N THR A 50 -0.54 2.50 -11.15
CA THR A 50 -0.24 3.49 -10.12
C THR A 50 -1.46 4.37 -9.79
N TRP A 51 -1.48 4.93 -8.58
CA TRP A 51 -2.51 5.86 -8.10
C TRP A 51 -1.92 6.82 -7.08
N VAL A 52 -2.65 7.88 -6.78
CA VAL A 52 -2.24 8.87 -5.78
C VAL A 52 -2.19 8.25 -4.38
N GLY A 53 -1.05 8.36 -3.72
CA GLY A 53 -0.83 7.81 -2.38
C GLY A 53 -0.40 6.34 -2.32
N LYS A 54 -0.06 5.67 -3.44
CA LYS A 54 0.36 4.26 -3.50
C LYS A 54 1.49 3.89 -2.54
N ARG A 55 2.37 4.83 -2.23
CA ARG A 55 3.52 4.58 -1.35
C ARG A 55 3.11 4.22 0.08
N ALA A 56 2.12 4.91 0.64
CA ALA A 56 1.68 4.69 2.02
C ALA A 56 1.19 3.25 2.29
N PRO A 57 0.30 2.65 1.49
CA PRO A 57 -0.11 1.26 1.68
C PRO A 57 1.01 0.25 1.44
N MET A 58 2.02 0.56 0.63
CA MET A 58 3.22 -0.27 0.50
C MET A 58 4.01 -0.31 1.81
N GLU A 59 4.26 0.85 2.41
CA GLU A 59 4.93 0.99 3.69
C GLU A 59 4.12 0.30 4.80
N GLU A 60 2.80 0.51 4.83
CA GLU A 60 1.89 -0.12 5.78
C GLU A 60 1.92 -1.65 5.69
N ALA A 61 1.88 -2.22 4.49
CA ALA A 61 1.95 -3.67 4.28
C ALA A 61 3.29 -4.26 4.74
N ALA A 62 4.37 -3.47 4.72
CA ALA A 62 5.70 -3.89 5.17
C ALA A 62 5.90 -3.78 6.68
N CYS A 63 5.09 -2.96 7.38
CA CYS A 63 5.18 -2.82 8.82
C CYS A 63 4.75 -4.11 9.54
N PRO A 64 5.47 -4.53 10.62
CA PRO A 64 5.07 -5.68 11.41
C PRO A 64 3.74 -5.43 12.12
N ALA A 65 3.07 -6.53 12.51
CA ALA A 65 1.87 -6.47 13.34
C ALA A 65 2.16 -5.80 14.68
N ARG A 66 1.21 -5.03 15.16
CA ARG A 66 1.30 -4.30 16.46
C ARG A 66 0.52 -4.97 17.58
N HIS A 67 -0.29 -5.96 17.24
CA HIS A 67 -1.19 -6.65 18.14
C HIS A 67 -0.87 -8.14 18.21
N ILE A 68 -1.49 -8.82 19.15
CA ILE A 68 -1.43 -10.27 19.31
C ILE A 68 -2.85 -10.84 19.35
N LEU A 69 -3.00 -12.12 19.00
CA LEU A 69 -4.27 -12.81 19.16
C LEU A 69 -4.49 -13.18 20.63
N ALA A 70 -5.69 -12.89 21.15
CA ALA A 70 -6.13 -13.30 22.47
C ALA A 70 -7.16 -14.42 22.37
N PRO A 71 -6.90 -15.63 22.91
CA PRO A 71 -7.82 -16.75 22.81
C PRO A 71 -9.10 -16.48 23.63
N ARG A 72 -10.26 -16.74 23.03
CA ARG A 72 -11.57 -16.63 23.67
C ARG A 72 -12.17 -18.01 23.87
N ARG A 73 -11.62 -18.74 24.86
CA ARG A 73 -12.08 -20.11 25.18
C ARG A 73 -13.53 -20.15 25.62
N ASP A 74 -13.98 -19.09 26.28
CA ASP A 74 -15.35 -18.89 26.74
C ASP A 74 -16.39 -18.81 25.61
N LEU A 75 -15.97 -18.41 24.41
CA LEU A 75 -16.80 -18.30 23.22
C LEU A 75 -16.52 -19.38 22.17
N SER A 76 -15.59 -20.29 22.44
CA SER A 76 -15.17 -21.31 21.49
C SER A 76 -15.92 -22.61 21.68
N LEU A 77 -16.28 -23.27 20.57
CA LEU A 77 -16.86 -24.61 20.55
C LEU A 77 -15.76 -25.64 20.29
N ASP A 78 -15.72 -26.69 21.09
CA ASP A 78 -14.75 -27.77 20.98
C ASP A 78 -13.29 -27.31 20.87
N TRP A 79 -12.89 -26.39 21.72
CA TRP A 79 -11.56 -25.75 21.70
C TRP A 79 -10.40 -26.73 21.52
N GLU A 80 -10.43 -27.86 22.20
CA GLU A 80 -9.34 -28.84 22.18
C GLU A 80 -9.32 -29.72 20.91
N LYS A 81 -10.38 -29.71 20.10
CA LYS A 81 -10.53 -30.60 18.95
C LYS A 81 -10.65 -29.87 17.63
N THR A 82 -11.12 -28.62 17.65
CA THR A 82 -11.32 -27.86 16.42
C THR A 82 -10.02 -27.47 15.78
N GLY A 83 -9.92 -27.56 14.46
CA GLY A 83 -8.86 -26.97 13.65
C GLY A 83 -9.30 -25.66 12.97
N ASN A 84 -10.51 -25.18 13.26
CA ASN A 84 -11.05 -23.97 12.66
C ASN A 84 -10.85 -22.77 13.58
N PHE A 85 -10.62 -21.59 12.96
CA PHE A 85 -10.45 -20.34 13.68
C PHE A 85 -11.47 -19.30 13.20
N TYR A 86 -12.07 -18.60 14.15
CA TYR A 86 -12.76 -17.34 13.93
C TYR A 86 -11.94 -16.24 14.61
N ILE A 87 -11.51 -15.27 13.84
CA ILE A 87 -10.65 -14.19 14.34
C ILE A 87 -11.37 -12.87 14.12
N GLU A 88 -11.60 -12.13 15.19
CA GLU A 88 -12.24 -10.81 15.18
C GLU A 88 -11.19 -9.72 15.37
N GLY A 89 -11.23 -8.69 14.50
CA GLY A 89 -10.31 -7.56 14.57
C GLY A 89 -10.09 -6.90 13.20
N ASP A 90 -9.17 -5.95 13.16
CA ASP A 90 -8.72 -5.37 11.89
C ASP A 90 -8.09 -6.43 11.01
N ASN A 91 -8.62 -6.63 9.81
CA ASN A 91 -8.20 -7.72 8.93
C ASN A 91 -6.74 -7.56 8.44
N LEU A 92 -6.21 -6.34 8.28
CA LEU A 92 -4.80 -6.15 7.90
C LEU A 92 -3.87 -6.57 9.04
N GLU A 93 -4.19 -6.21 10.27
CA GLU A 93 -3.43 -6.64 11.44
C GLU A 93 -3.49 -8.16 11.61
N VAL A 94 -4.67 -8.77 11.44
CA VAL A 94 -4.84 -10.23 11.49
C VAL A 94 -3.99 -10.92 10.42
N LEU A 95 -4.04 -10.45 9.16
CA LEU A 95 -3.23 -10.99 8.08
C LEU A 95 -1.72 -10.93 8.38
N LYS A 96 -1.25 -9.84 9.00
CA LYS A 96 0.14 -9.69 9.42
C LYS A 96 0.51 -10.66 10.55
N ILE A 97 -0.36 -10.83 11.55
CA ILE A 97 -0.15 -11.77 12.65
C ILE A 97 -0.04 -13.19 12.12
N LEU A 98 -0.93 -13.58 11.21
CA LEU A 98 -0.96 -14.91 10.62
C LEU A 98 0.30 -15.24 9.82
N GLN A 99 1.03 -14.26 9.29
CA GLN A 99 2.28 -14.51 8.56
C GLN A 99 3.31 -15.25 9.42
N ARG A 100 3.31 -15.04 10.73
CA ARG A 100 4.25 -15.71 11.62
C ARG A 100 4.20 -17.24 11.52
N ASP A 101 2.98 -17.79 11.47
CA ASP A 101 2.77 -19.23 11.56
C ASP A 101 2.25 -19.85 10.25
N TYR A 102 1.68 -19.03 9.36
CA TYR A 102 1.00 -19.46 8.13
C TYR A 102 1.59 -18.91 6.84
N GLN A 103 2.76 -18.28 6.87
CA GLN A 103 3.43 -17.81 5.65
C GLN A 103 3.66 -18.98 4.68
N GLY A 104 3.19 -18.83 3.45
CA GLY A 104 3.32 -19.84 2.40
C GLY A 104 2.57 -21.15 2.65
N LYS A 105 1.55 -21.16 3.52
CA LYS A 105 0.82 -22.38 3.91
C LYS A 105 -0.66 -22.38 3.54
N ILE A 106 -1.23 -21.25 3.16
CA ILE A 106 -2.64 -21.13 2.84
C ILE A 106 -2.86 -21.51 1.38
N LYS A 107 -3.75 -22.44 1.12
CA LYS A 107 -4.05 -22.92 -0.23
C LYS A 107 -5.07 -22.04 -0.95
N MET A 108 -6.03 -21.49 -0.21
CA MET A 108 -7.09 -20.67 -0.78
C MET A 108 -7.46 -19.53 0.16
N ILE A 109 -7.63 -18.35 -0.42
CA ILE A 109 -8.19 -17.18 0.25
C ILE A 109 -9.42 -16.74 -0.56
N TYR A 110 -10.55 -16.58 0.13
CA TYR A 110 -11.79 -16.06 -0.45
C TYR A 110 -12.17 -14.78 0.29
N ILE A 111 -12.37 -13.70 -0.47
CA ILE A 111 -12.74 -12.39 0.07
C ILE A 111 -13.90 -11.78 -0.68
N ASP A 112 -14.71 -11.02 0.02
CA ASP A 112 -15.78 -10.18 -0.52
C ASP A 112 -15.55 -8.74 -0.03
N PRO A 113 -14.69 -7.97 -0.70
CA PRO A 113 -14.33 -6.64 -0.26
C PRO A 113 -15.40 -5.60 -0.63
N PRO A 114 -15.39 -4.40 -0.02
CA PRO A 114 -16.19 -3.28 -0.48
C PRO A 114 -15.96 -2.99 -1.96
N TYR A 115 -17.03 -2.79 -2.71
CA TYR A 115 -16.96 -2.54 -4.15
C TYR A 115 -16.48 -1.12 -4.44
N ASN A 116 -15.68 -0.98 -5.47
CA ASN A 116 -15.13 0.30 -5.92
C ASN A 116 -16.18 1.12 -6.73
N THR A 117 -17.23 1.55 -6.05
CA THR A 117 -18.41 2.20 -6.68
C THR A 117 -18.29 3.73 -6.84
N GLY A 118 -17.15 4.32 -6.43
CA GLY A 118 -16.96 5.76 -6.48
C GLY A 118 -17.67 6.56 -5.37
N HIS A 119 -18.21 5.88 -4.37
CA HIS A 119 -18.87 6.46 -3.20
C HIS A 119 -18.20 6.05 -1.90
N ASP A 120 -18.47 6.76 -0.81
CA ASP A 120 -17.99 6.40 0.52
C ASP A 120 -18.52 5.01 0.91
N PHE A 121 -17.67 4.24 1.58
CA PHE A 121 -18.08 2.95 2.12
C PHE A 121 -19.10 3.13 3.25
N VAL A 122 -20.03 2.17 3.37
CA VAL A 122 -21.06 2.16 4.41
C VAL A 122 -20.46 2.09 5.83
N TYR A 123 -19.25 1.54 5.94
CA TYR A 123 -18.51 1.47 7.19
C TYR A 123 -17.66 2.73 7.37
N ARG A 124 -17.74 3.32 8.57
CA ARG A 124 -16.95 4.49 8.98
C ARG A 124 -15.48 4.11 9.22
N ASP A 125 -14.88 3.39 8.31
CA ASP A 125 -13.44 3.23 8.34
C ASP A 125 -12.84 4.56 7.90
N SER A 126 -12.05 5.17 8.76
CA SER A 126 -11.45 6.50 8.61
C SER A 126 -10.37 6.57 7.52
N PHE A 127 -10.58 5.87 6.43
CA PHE A 127 -9.70 5.84 5.27
C PHE A 127 -9.91 6.99 4.29
N ALA A 128 -10.89 7.86 4.54
CA ALA A 128 -11.13 9.01 3.68
C ALA A 128 -9.90 9.94 3.73
N MET A 129 -9.12 9.90 2.67
CA MET A 129 -8.07 10.90 2.48
C MET A 129 -8.74 12.26 2.32
N ASP A 130 -8.42 13.19 3.22
CA ASP A 130 -8.89 14.56 3.10
C ASP A 130 -8.56 15.13 1.71
N SER A 131 -9.51 15.88 1.14
CA SER A 131 -9.37 16.45 -0.21
C SER A 131 -8.14 17.37 -0.35
N GLY A 132 -7.72 18.00 0.74
CA GLY A 132 -6.48 18.78 0.80
C GLY A 132 -5.26 17.88 0.63
N ARG A 133 -5.17 16.82 1.40
CA ARG A 133 -4.06 15.86 1.33
C ARG A 133 -3.98 15.15 -0.02
N TYR A 134 -5.12 14.84 -0.63
CA TYR A 134 -5.14 14.25 -1.97
C TYR A 134 -4.56 15.20 -3.01
N ARG A 135 -4.94 16.49 -2.98
CA ARG A 135 -4.39 17.51 -3.89
C ARG A 135 -2.89 17.69 -3.74
N ASP A 136 -2.42 17.75 -2.50
CA ASP A 136 -0.99 17.85 -2.19
C ASP A 136 -0.19 16.67 -2.78
N LEU A 137 -0.71 15.45 -2.65
CA LEU A 137 -0.06 14.24 -3.18
C LEU A 137 -0.16 14.13 -4.70
N ALA A 138 -1.22 14.69 -5.31
CA ALA A 138 -1.41 14.71 -6.76
C ALA A 138 -0.59 15.81 -7.45
N GLY A 139 0.07 16.70 -6.69
CA GLY A 139 0.81 17.84 -7.25
C GLY A 139 -0.08 18.87 -7.94
N ARG A 140 -1.38 18.92 -7.62
CA ARG A 140 -2.40 19.76 -8.24
C ARG A 140 -2.91 20.83 -7.28
N GLU A 141 -2.02 21.69 -6.83
CA GLU A 141 -2.41 22.84 -6.01
C GLU A 141 -3.34 23.76 -6.80
N GLY A 142 -4.53 24.03 -6.24
CA GLY A 142 -5.50 24.97 -6.80
C GLY A 142 -6.49 24.40 -7.82
N GLU A 143 -6.38 23.13 -8.23
CA GLU A 143 -7.34 22.50 -9.14
C GLU A 143 -8.46 21.76 -8.39
N THR A 144 -9.68 21.77 -8.98
CA THR A 144 -10.77 20.89 -8.55
C THR A 144 -10.46 19.46 -9.03
N VAL A 145 -10.05 18.60 -8.11
CA VAL A 145 -9.80 17.20 -8.45
C VAL A 145 -11.13 16.46 -8.53
N PRO A 146 -11.37 15.66 -9.59
CA PRO A 146 -12.57 14.85 -9.67
C PRO A 146 -12.71 13.94 -8.44
N ALA A 147 -13.90 13.91 -7.85
CA ALA A 147 -14.19 13.09 -6.69
C ALA A 147 -13.87 11.60 -6.94
N ASP A 148 -14.18 11.13 -8.15
CA ASP A 148 -13.99 9.75 -8.59
C ASP A 148 -12.55 9.25 -8.43
N GLY A 149 -11.55 10.03 -8.86
CA GLY A 149 -10.13 9.64 -8.73
C GLY A 149 -9.69 9.47 -7.28
N ARG A 150 -10.25 10.25 -6.35
CA ARG A 150 -9.98 10.17 -4.93
C ARG A 150 -10.53 8.87 -4.32
N TYR A 151 -11.76 8.50 -4.64
CA TYR A 151 -12.39 7.29 -4.13
C TYR A 151 -11.69 6.03 -4.63
N HIS A 152 -11.37 5.98 -5.92
CA HIS A 152 -10.64 4.86 -6.50
C HIS A 152 -9.23 4.70 -5.93
N SER A 153 -8.49 5.79 -5.76
CA SER A 153 -7.15 5.77 -5.15
C SER A 153 -7.21 5.26 -3.71
N HIS A 154 -8.24 5.65 -2.98
CA HIS A 154 -8.47 5.21 -1.62
C HIS A 154 -8.77 3.72 -1.55
N TRP A 155 -9.70 3.23 -2.38
CA TRP A 155 -10.02 1.82 -2.48
C TRP A 155 -8.78 1.01 -2.87
N CYS A 156 -8.00 1.45 -3.85
CA CYS A 156 -6.75 0.80 -4.24
C CYS A 156 -5.75 0.71 -3.08
N SER A 157 -5.64 1.77 -2.28
CA SER A 157 -4.74 1.79 -1.11
C SER A 157 -5.18 0.80 -0.04
N MET A 158 -6.47 0.75 0.27
CA MET A 158 -7.06 -0.18 1.22
C MET A 158 -6.86 -1.63 0.78
N MET A 159 -7.12 -1.93 -0.49
CA MET A 159 -6.97 -3.28 -1.05
C MET A 159 -5.52 -3.71 -1.17
N TYR A 160 -4.63 -2.80 -1.56
CA TYR A 160 -3.22 -3.12 -1.79
C TYR A 160 -2.54 -3.70 -0.55
N SER A 161 -2.66 -3.04 0.60
CA SER A 161 -2.01 -3.50 1.83
C SER A 161 -2.51 -4.89 2.25
N ARG A 162 -3.80 -5.16 2.07
CA ARG A 162 -4.43 -6.44 2.40
C ARG A 162 -4.04 -7.54 1.42
N LEU A 163 -4.08 -7.27 0.12
CA LEU A 163 -3.68 -8.23 -0.90
C LEU A 163 -2.17 -8.57 -0.82
N ALA A 164 -1.33 -7.58 -0.53
CA ALA A 164 0.10 -7.81 -0.32
C ALA A 164 0.37 -8.71 0.90
N ALA A 165 -0.37 -8.51 2.00
CA ALA A 165 -0.28 -9.37 3.19
C ALA A 165 -0.84 -10.77 2.91
N ALA A 166 -1.99 -10.88 2.24
CA ALA A 166 -2.62 -12.14 1.88
C ALA A 166 -1.74 -13.00 0.96
N ARG A 167 -1.09 -12.38 -0.04
CA ARG A 167 -0.18 -13.09 -0.94
C ARG A 167 0.95 -13.81 -0.19
N ARG A 168 1.46 -13.24 0.88
CA ARG A 168 2.52 -13.87 1.67
C ARG A 168 2.06 -15.13 2.41
N LEU A 169 0.76 -15.24 2.67
CA LEU A 169 0.17 -16.43 3.28
C LEU A 169 -0.03 -17.57 2.29
N LEU A 170 -0.27 -17.26 1.01
CA LEU A 170 -0.55 -18.25 -0.03
C LEU A 170 0.68 -19.10 -0.34
N THR A 171 0.43 -20.39 -0.61
CA THR A 171 1.39 -21.28 -1.27
C THR A 171 1.69 -20.79 -2.68
N GLU A 172 2.74 -21.31 -3.33
CA GLU A 172 3.09 -20.97 -4.72
C GLU A 172 1.94 -21.22 -5.70
N ASP A 173 1.21 -22.31 -5.48
CA ASP A 173 0.03 -22.71 -6.25
C ASP A 173 -1.30 -22.35 -5.55
N GLY A 174 -1.25 -21.42 -4.61
CA GLY A 174 -2.41 -20.92 -3.87
C GLY A 174 -3.27 -19.98 -4.71
N ILE A 175 -4.56 -19.94 -4.41
CA ILE A 175 -5.57 -19.21 -5.16
C ILE A 175 -6.23 -18.16 -4.27
N LEU A 176 -6.43 -16.96 -4.82
CA LEU A 176 -7.27 -15.92 -4.21
C LEU A 176 -8.49 -15.69 -5.08
N PHE A 177 -9.67 -15.79 -4.47
CA PHE A 177 -10.95 -15.40 -5.08
C PHE A 177 -11.45 -14.10 -4.47
N MET A 178 -11.92 -13.21 -5.34
CA MET A 178 -12.48 -11.92 -4.99
C MET A 178 -13.71 -11.62 -5.86
#